data_0a2d4e49ea09d731563b5d44a0dd9051
#
_entry.id   0a2d4e49ea09d731563b5d44a0dd9051
#
_cell.length_a   1.000
_cell.length_b   1.000
_cell.length_c   1.000
_cell.angle_alpha   90.00
_cell.angle_beta   90.00
_cell.angle_gamma   90.00
#
_symmetry.space_group_name_H-M   'P 1'
#
loop_
_entity.id
_entity.type
_entity.pdbx_description
1 polymer ?
#
loop_
_entity_poly.entity_id
_entity_poly.type
_entity_poly.pdbx_seq_one_letter_code
_entity_poly.pdbx_strand_id
1 'polypeptide(L)'
;RAISSLSANSGRRSIWLYSERYYRFCQAWYPLAIYFTVTSHLNSYRLYNLGYLDPRVVCLWKGIHLHQINRIKTCLFTLMLFIAQLGIAEQQVPIGKVVEQQFTPLFSEVSVQLSTDKQRYLADPMAFQEFIDLQLRPLWDMRSTARALVGPENFKAITEAQRQELVDAVRNTMARYAFEGLEKYSGQQFRIVDVVINQRAHMGWVQVLMESALIPDIVLDVLVKQTDPEQGTWQAVDIRFKGITYVSVKKYSFRETIEEQGIETLITDLKRKNRDYFADICSKTQSSGRAPCALIAE
;
A
#
# COMPACT_ATOMS: atom_id res chain seq x y z
N ARG A 1 -35.47 45.36 -9.32
CA ARG A 1 -34.76 46.65 -9.13
C ARG A 1 -33.41 46.32 -8.53
N ALA A 2 -32.46 46.49 -9.24
CA ALA A 2 -31.37 47.32 -9.70
C ALA A 2 -30.07 46.58 -9.39
N ILE A 3 -29.27 46.09 -10.36
CA ILE A 3 -28.29 46.73 -11.25
C ILE A 3 -27.18 47.48 -10.48
N SER A 4 -25.96 46.99 -10.66
CA SER A 4 -24.75 47.65 -11.22
C SER A 4 -23.53 46.92 -10.67
N SER A 5 -22.73 46.24 -11.47
CA SER A 5 -21.65 46.72 -12.36
C SER A 5 -20.39 47.22 -11.64
N LEU A 6 -19.24 46.84 -12.24
CA LEU A 6 -17.87 47.34 -12.05
C LEU A 6 -17.00 46.40 -11.18
N SER A 7 -15.83 45.96 -11.54
CA SER A 7 -14.92 46.38 -12.61
C SER A 7 -13.77 45.38 -12.69
N ALA A 8 -13.47 44.91 -13.89
CA ALA A 8 -12.21 44.28 -14.22
C ALA A 8 -11.10 45.34 -14.26
N ASN A 9 -10.10 45.25 -13.40
CA ASN A 9 -8.76 45.75 -13.70
C ASN A 9 -7.77 45.51 -12.54
N SER A 10 -7.07 44.38 -12.52
CA SER A 10 -5.83 44.25 -11.74
C SER A 10 -4.89 43.16 -12.26
N GLY A 11 -5.00 42.76 -13.53
CA GLY A 11 -4.19 41.69 -14.11
C GLY A 11 -2.99 42.11 -14.96
N ARG A 12 -2.62 43.39 -15.05
CA ARG A 12 -1.58 43.86 -15.99
C ARG A 12 -0.35 44.53 -15.38
N ARG A 13 -0.18 44.59 -14.08
CA ARG A 13 1.02 45.22 -13.48
C ARG A 13 2.06 44.28 -12.92
N SER A 14 1.81 42.97 -12.86
CA SER A 14 2.74 42.01 -12.28
C SER A 14 3.69 41.35 -13.28
N ILE A 15 3.49 41.53 -14.58
CA ILE A 15 4.31 40.86 -15.62
C ILE A 15 5.54 41.71 -15.99
N TRP A 16 5.51 43.03 -15.78
CA TRP A 16 6.63 43.91 -16.13
C TRP A 16 7.78 43.95 -15.12
N LEU A 17 7.54 43.63 -13.88
CA LEU A 17 8.59 43.62 -12.85
C LEU A 17 9.46 42.36 -12.81
N TYR A 18 9.04 41.29 -13.49
CA TYR A 18 9.81 40.04 -13.56
C TYR A 18 10.83 40.02 -14.70
N SER A 19 10.62 40.82 -15.77
CA SER A 19 11.50 40.82 -16.93
C SER A 19 12.78 41.63 -16.71
N GLU A 20 12.75 42.70 -15.92
CA GLU A 20 13.93 43.55 -15.66
C GLU A 20 14.94 42.91 -14.68
N ARG A 21 14.50 42.09 -13.73
CA ARG A 21 15.41 41.36 -12.81
C ARG A 21 16.16 40.22 -13.48
N TYR A 22 15.56 39.60 -14.48
CA TYR A 22 16.22 38.53 -15.23
C TYR A 22 17.30 39.06 -16.21
N TYR A 23 17.09 40.24 -16.73
CA TYR A 23 18.05 40.87 -17.66
C TYR A 23 19.36 41.32 -16.97
N ARG A 24 19.27 41.75 -15.73
CA ARG A 24 20.47 42.15 -14.95
C ARG A 24 21.29 40.97 -14.42
N PHE A 25 20.66 39.78 -14.28
CA PHE A 25 21.37 38.58 -13.82
C PHE A 25 22.18 37.91 -14.92
N CYS A 26 21.78 38.03 -16.18
CA CYS A 26 22.52 37.48 -17.31
C CYS A 26 23.72 38.35 -17.73
N GLN A 27 23.74 39.64 -17.40
CA GLN A 27 24.90 40.49 -17.74
C GLN A 27 26.10 40.36 -16.79
N ALA A 28 25.87 39.86 -15.55
CA ALA A 28 26.95 39.77 -14.55
C ALA A 28 27.81 38.50 -14.67
N TRP A 29 27.41 37.51 -15.47
CA TRP A 29 28.11 36.21 -15.59
C TRP A 29 28.73 35.96 -16.98
N TYR A 30 28.60 36.89 -17.89
CA TYR A 30 29.12 36.75 -19.27
C TYR A 30 30.64 36.90 -19.44
N PRO A 31 31.42 37.55 -18.56
CA PRO A 31 32.86 37.63 -18.75
C PRO A 31 33.67 36.42 -18.31
N LEU A 32 33.11 35.54 -17.43
CA LEU A 32 33.88 34.43 -16.85
C LEU A 32 33.82 33.13 -17.65
N ALA A 33 32.83 32.96 -18.53
CA ALA A 33 32.69 31.74 -19.34
C ALA A 33 33.57 31.74 -20.59
N ILE A 34 34.10 32.90 -21.01
CA ILE A 34 34.93 33.01 -22.24
C ILE A 34 36.41 32.74 -21.96
N TYR A 35 36.84 32.84 -20.71
CA TYR A 35 38.28 32.65 -20.34
C TYR A 35 38.70 31.19 -20.18
N PHE A 36 37.76 30.26 -20.07
CA PHE A 36 38.09 28.83 -19.78
C PHE A 36 38.10 27.93 -21.02
N THR A 37 37.67 28.43 -22.20
CA THR A 37 37.57 27.61 -23.43
C THR A 37 38.61 27.95 -24.49
N VAL A 38 39.49 28.93 -24.27
CA VAL A 38 40.50 29.36 -25.27
C VAL A 38 41.91 28.78 -25.02
N THR A 39 42.16 28.19 -23.87
CA THR A 39 43.52 27.74 -23.48
C THR A 39 43.84 26.28 -23.77
N SER A 40 42.92 25.47 -24.33
CA SER A 40 43.18 24.03 -24.53
C SER A 40 43.32 23.54 -25.99
N HIS A 41 43.32 24.42 -26.99
CA HIS A 41 43.47 24.00 -28.40
C HIS A 41 44.40 24.87 -29.25
N LEU A 42 45.55 25.26 -28.73
CA LEU A 42 46.61 25.91 -29.52
C LEU A 42 47.92 25.13 -29.39
N ASN A 43 47.95 23.91 -29.88
CA ASN A 43 49.20 23.25 -30.25
C ASN A 43 48.92 22.26 -31.39
N SER A 44 49.14 22.71 -32.61
CA SER A 44 49.41 21.94 -33.83
C SER A 44 48.64 22.47 -35.05
N TYR A 45 49.04 23.61 -35.62
CA TYR A 45 48.90 23.82 -37.05
C TYR A 45 50.11 24.59 -37.58
N ARG A 46 50.85 23.93 -38.47
CA ARG A 46 51.93 24.46 -39.30
C ARG A 46 51.46 25.65 -40.11
N LEU A 47 52.16 26.76 -40.01
CA LEU A 47 51.97 27.95 -40.84
C LEU A 47 52.31 27.63 -42.30
N TYR A 48 51.36 27.60 -43.18
CA TYR A 48 51.52 27.76 -44.60
C TYR A 48 51.32 29.24 -44.97
N ASN A 49 52.30 29.82 -45.63
CA ASN A 49 52.29 31.17 -46.20
C ASN A 49 51.06 31.34 -47.12
N LEU A 50 50.08 32.10 -46.75
CA LEU A 50 49.05 32.61 -47.60
C LEU A 50 49.03 34.13 -47.54
N GLY A 51 49.21 34.72 -48.72
CA GLY A 51 49.30 36.14 -48.95
C GLY A 51 48.16 36.98 -48.37
N TYR A 52 48.47 38.24 -48.26
CA TYR A 52 47.66 39.32 -47.71
C TYR A 52 46.18 39.23 -48.11
N LEU A 53 45.36 38.70 -47.16
CA LEU A 53 43.91 38.75 -47.28
C LEU A 53 43.38 39.96 -46.51
N ASP A 54 42.53 40.74 -47.21
CA ASP A 54 41.88 41.93 -46.70
C ASP A 54 41.17 41.62 -45.28
N PRO A 55 41.50 42.39 -44.25
CA PRO A 55 40.94 42.19 -42.92
C PRO A 55 39.41 42.25 -42.89
N ARG A 56 38.77 42.82 -43.88
CA ARG A 56 37.30 42.86 -44.00
C ARG A 56 36.69 41.50 -44.35
N VAL A 57 37.40 40.63 -45.06
CA VAL A 57 36.93 39.28 -45.43
C VAL A 57 37.04 38.32 -44.25
N VAL A 58 38.06 38.48 -43.40
CA VAL A 58 38.26 37.68 -42.21
C VAL A 58 37.18 37.96 -41.15
N CYS A 59 36.73 39.22 -41.01
CA CYS A 59 35.63 39.56 -40.10
C CYS A 59 34.26 39.01 -40.55
N LEU A 60 33.99 38.99 -41.86
CA LEU A 60 32.73 38.40 -42.38
C LEU A 60 32.71 36.89 -42.20
N TRP A 61 33.82 36.19 -42.37
CA TRP A 61 33.88 34.73 -42.21
C TRP A 61 33.74 34.28 -40.73
N LYS A 62 34.34 35.02 -39.78
CA LYS A 62 34.16 34.79 -38.35
C LYS A 62 32.73 35.05 -37.88
N GLY A 63 32.06 36.08 -38.42
CA GLY A 63 30.67 36.40 -38.07
C GLY A 63 29.67 35.31 -38.49
N ILE A 64 29.85 34.71 -39.65
CA ILE A 64 28.97 33.66 -40.20
C ILE A 64 29.16 32.34 -39.42
N HIS A 65 30.40 31.99 -39.07
CA HIS A 65 30.67 30.77 -38.29
C HIS A 65 30.17 30.85 -36.84
N LEU A 66 30.32 32.00 -36.18
CA LEU A 66 29.81 32.18 -34.82
C LEU A 66 28.28 32.12 -34.77
N HIS A 67 27.61 32.64 -35.79
CA HIS A 67 26.14 32.64 -35.84
C HIS A 67 25.55 31.24 -36.08
N GLN A 68 26.22 30.41 -36.86
CA GLN A 68 25.83 29.00 -37.05
C GLN A 68 26.09 28.14 -35.79
N ILE A 69 27.22 28.30 -35.13
CA ILE A 69 27.54 27.55 -33.91
C ILE A 69 26.57 27.90 -32.78
N ASN A 70 26.15 29.16 -32.64
CA ASN A 70 25.13 29.53 -31.66
C ASN A 70 23.74 28.97 -32.01
N ARG A 71 23.34 28.90 -33.27
CA ARG A 71 22.08 28.26 -33.65
C ARG A 71 22.07 26.78 -33.38
N ILE A 72 23.17 26.06 -33.61
CA ILE A 72 23.30 24.64 -33.31
C ILE A 72 23.26 24.40 -31.78
N LYS A 73 23.96 25.24 -30.99
CA LYS A 73 23.91 25.15 -29.51
C LYS A 73 22.52 25.43 -28.95
N THR A 74 21.79 26.39 -29.53
CA THR A 74 20.41 26.69 -29.11
C THR A 74 19.46 25.57 -29.50
N CYS A 75 19.59 24.96 -30.68
CA CYS A 75 18.80 23.78 -31.07
C CYS A 75 19.11 22.56 -30.23
N LEU A 76 20.35 22.30 -29.87
CA LEU A 76 20.73 21.20 -28.99
C LEU A 76 20.23 21.41 -27.54
N PHE A 77 20.27 22.66 -27.06
CA PHE A 77 19.76 23.00 -25.74
C PHE A 77 18.23 22.91 -25.66
N THR A 78 17.52 23.35 -26.70
CA THR A 78 16.06 23.17 -26.80
C THR A 78 15.66 21.70 -26.99
N LEU A 79 16.43 20.91 -27.71
CA LEU A 79 16.22 19.47 -27.85
C LEU A 79 16.46 18.74 -26.54
N MET A 80 17.51 19.11 -25.77
CA MET A 80 17.73 18.57 -24.43
C MET A 80 16.62 18.94 -23.42
N LEU A 81 16.10 20.17 -23.48
CA LEU A 81 14.95 20.60 -22.68
C LEU A 81 13.67 19.84 -23.07
N PHE A 82 13.49 19.51 -24.35
CA PHE A 82 12.34 18.72 -24.81
C PHE A 82 12.43 17.25 -24.39
N ILE A 83 13.62 16.67 -24.37
CA ILE A 83 13.86 15.30 -23.87
C ILE A 83 13.69 15.23 -22.36
N ALA A 84 14.06 16.28 -21.61
CA ALA A 84 13.83 16.37 -20.18
C ALA A 84 12.34 16.49 -19.78
N GLN A 85 11.48 16.90 -20.71
CA GLN A 85 10.02 16.94 -20.55
C GLN A 85 9.32 15.64 -20.96
N LEU A 86 10.02 14.70 -21.59
CA LEU A 86 9.59 13.31 -21.68
C LEU A 86 9.83 12.65 -20.32
N GLY A 87 9.43 13.36 -19.23
CA GLY A 87 9.36 12.81 -17.91
C GLY A 87 8.61 11.51 -18.01
N ILE A 88 9.23 10.43 -17.58
CA ILE A 88 8.61 9.15 -17.35
C ILE A 88 7.36 9.47 -16.53
N ALA A 89 6.21 9.46 -17.17
CA ALA A 89 4.94 9.43 -16.46
C ALA A 89 5.02 8.12 -15.68
N GLU A 90 5.41 8.20 -14.43
CA GLU A 90 5.36 7.09 -13.48
C GLU A 90 3.89 6.66 -13.46
N GLN A 91 3.58 5.60 -14.17
CA GLN A 91 2.24 5.05 -14.22
C GLN A 91 1.95 4.60 -12.79
N GLN A 92 1.26 5.43 -12.04
CA GLN A 92 0.79 5.07 -10.70
C GLN A 92 -0.06 3.81 -10.84
N VAL A 93 0.47 2.70 -10.35
CA VAL A 93 -0.26 1.42 -10.32
C VAL A 93 -1.56 1.66 -9.56
N PRO A 94 -2.73 1.32 -10.13
CA PRO A 94 -3.99 1.48 -9.42
C PRO A 94 -3.94 0.77 -8.07
N ILE A 95 -4.41 1.43 -7.01
CA ILE A 95 -4.29 0.92 -5.63
C ILE A 95 -4.91 -0.48 -5.47
N GLY A 96 -5.95 -0.80 -6.23
CA GLY A 96 -6.53 -2.14 -6.28
C GLY A 96 -5.54 -3.20 -6.74
N LYS A 97 -4.67 -2.87 -7.70
CA LYS A 97 -3.59 -3.76 -8.15
C LYS A 97 -2.51 -3.95 -7.11
N VAL A 98 -2.19 -2.91 -6.33
CA VAL A 98 -1.24 -3.02 -5.20
C VAL A 98 -1.79 -3.99 -4.16
N VAL A 99 -3.07 -3.87 -3.80
CA VAL A 99 -3.74 -4.79 -2.86
C VAL A 99 -3.78 -6.21 -3.43
N GLU A 100 -4.16 -6.39 -4.69
CA GLU A 100 -4.18 -7.70 -5.35
C GLU A 100 -2.79 -8.35 -5.32
N GLN A 101 -1.74 -7.61 -5.65
CA GLN A 101 -0.36 -8.09 -5.63
C GLN A 101 0.11 -8.47 -4.22
N GLN A 102 -0.34 -7.78 -3.18
CA GLN A 102 -0.02 -8.12 -1.80
C GLN A 102 -0.70 -9.42 -1.37
N PHE A 103 -1.98 -9.62 -1.69
CA PHE A 103 -2.76 -10.75 -1.17
C PHE A 103 -2.72 -12.02 -2.03
N THR A 104 -2.49 -11.91 -3.35
CA THR A 104 -2.47 -13.08 -4.25
C THR A 104 -1.47 -14.16 -3.82
N PRO A 105 -0.18 -13.85 -3.57
CA PRO A 105 0.78 -14.87 -3.14
C PRO A 105 0.38 -15.52 -1.81
N LEU A 106 -0.20 -14.74 -0.88
CA LEU A 106 -0.63 -15.23 0.43
C LEU A 106 -1.76 -16.26 0.32
N PHE A 107 -2.79 -15.98 -0.48
CA PHE A 107 -3.88 -16.94 -0.70
C PHE A 107 -3.40 -18.21 -1.43
N SER A 108 -2.47 -18.06 -2.37
CA SER A 108 -1.85 -19.20 -3.05
C SER A 108 -1.07 -20.07 -2.07
N GLU A 109 -0.24 -19.48 -1.24
CA GLU A 109 0.56 -20.18 -0.24
C GLU A 109 -0.31 -20.88 0.81
N VAL A 110 -1.33 -20.20 1.33
CA VAL A 110 -2.32 -20.79 2.25
C VAL A 110 -3.00 -22.00 1.62
N SER A 111 -3.42 -21.92 0.34
CA SER A 111 -4.04 -23.03 -0.38
C SER A 111 -3.09 -24.24 -0.49
N VAL A 112 -1.83 -23.99 -0.85
CA VAL A 112 -0.81 -25.05 -0.96
C VAL A 112 -0.53 -25.69 0.39
N GLN A 113 -0.28 -24.89 1.43
CA GLN A 113 0.03 -25.41 2.76
C GLN A 113 -1.14 -26.18 3.37
N LEU A 114 -2.38 -25.68 3.26
CA LEU A 114 -3.55 -26.40 3.74
C LEU A 114 -3.77 -27.72 3.00
N SER A 115 -3.57 -27.75 1.68
CA SER A 115 -3.75 -29.01 0.92
C SER A 115 -2.66 -30.02 1.20
N THR A 116 -1.43 -29.58 1.40
CA THR A 116 -0.29 -30.45 1.67
C THR A 116 -0.27 -30.96 3.11
N ASP A 117 -0.50 -30.05 4.06
CA ASP A 117 -0.24 -30.29 5.48
C ASP A 117 -1.50 -30.54 6.32
N LYS A 118 -2.70 -30.59 5.71
CA LYS A 118 -3.96 -30.79 6.48
C LYS A 118 -3.87 -31.92 7.49
N GLN A 119 -3.39 -33.08 7.06
CA GLN A 119 -3.31 -34.27 7.94
C GLN A 119 -2.31 -34.07 9.08
N ARG A 120 -1.20 -33.38 8.80
CA ARG A 120 -0.22 -32.98 9.82
C ARG A 120 -0.85 -32.03 10.83
N TYR A 121 -1.57 -31.02 10.37
CA TYR A 121 -2.24 -30.02 11.23
C TYR A 121 -3.35 -30.65 12.09
N LEU A 122 -4.13 -31.58 11.54
CA LEU A 122 -5.13 -32.33 12.33
C LEU A 122 -4.48 -33.27 13.33
N ALA A 123 -3.27 -33.75 13.06
CA ALA A 123 -2.51 -34.63 13.94
C ALA A 123 -1.72 -33.85 15.00
N ASP A 124 -1.25 -32.66 14.68
CA ASP A 124 -0.46 -31.76 15.53
C ASP A 124 -1.09 -30.37 15.52
N PRO A 125 -2.00 -30.10 16.47
CA PRO A 125 -2.63 -28.79 16.57
C PRO A 125 -1.67 -27.63 16.85
N MET A 126 -0.49 -27.91 17.46
CA MET A 126 0.53 -26.88 17.67
C MET A 126 1.16 -26.43 16.35
N ALA A 127 1.40 -27.34 15.40
CA ALA A 127 1.86 -26.99 14.07
C ALA A 127 0.83 -26.14 13.31
N PHE A 128 -0.47 -26.37 13.50
CA PHE A 128 -1.50 -25.52 12.91
C PHE A 128 -1.59 -24.15 13.58
N GLN A 129 -1.42 -24.08 14.90
CA GLN A 129 -1.33 -22.79 15.61
C GLN A 129 -0.14 -21.96 15.11
N GLU A 130 1.02 -22.59 14.91
CA GLU A 130 2.19 -21.92 14.35
C GLU A 130 1.92 -21.41 12.93
N PHE A 131 1.25 -22.19 12.09
CA PHE A 131 0.81 -21.74 10.77
C PHE A 131 -0.11 -20.50 10.87
N ILE A 132 -1.11 -20.51 11.76
CA ILE A 132 -2.00 -19.36 11.97
C ILE A 132 -1.17 -18.14 12.39
N ASP A 133 -0.24 -18.29 13.31
CA ASP A 133 0.54 -17.20 13.88
C ASP A 133 1.51 -16.58 12.89
N LEU A 134 2.12 -17.39 12.03
CA LEU A 134 3.10 -16.93 11.06
C LEU A 134 2.45 -16.43 9.76
N GLN A 135 1.41 -17.07 9.29
CA GLN A 135 0.84 -16.81 7.96
C GLN A 135 -0.43 -15.95 8.01
N LEU A 136 -1.33 -16.19 8.95
CA LEU A 136 -2.64 -15.52 8.96
C LEU A 136 -2.70 -14.29 9.88
N ARG A 137 -2.07 -14.35 11.04
CA ARG A 137 -2.09 -13.26 12.03
C ARG A 137 -1.55 -11.93 11.51
N PRO A 138 -0.44 -11.88 10.77
CA PRO A 138 0.10 -10.62 10.26
C PRO A 138 -0.82 -9.94 9.23
N LEU A 139 -1.73 -10.72 8.62
CA LEU A 139 -2.65 -10.23 7.58
C LEU A 139 -3.91 -9.59 8.15
N TRP A 140 -4.11 -9.64 9.47
CA TRP A 140 -5.36 -9.22 10.09
C TRP A 140 -5.17 -8.15 11.17
N ASP A 141 -5.85 -7.00 11.02
CA ASP A 141 -5.93 -5.97 12.06
C ASP A 141 -6.99 -6.34 13.12
N MET A 142 -6.57 -7.19 14.06
CA MET A 142 -7.44 -7.66 15.14
C MET A 142 -7.96 -6.53 16.04
N ARG A 143 -7.20 -5.44 16.17
CA ARG A 143 -7.62 -4.27 16.97
C ARG A 143 -8.80 -3.56 16.32
N SER A 144 -8.75 -3.36 14.99
CA SER A 144 -9.86 -2.80 14.24
C SER A 144 -11.09 -3.70 14.25
N THR A 145 -10.91 -5.03 14.15
CA THR A 145 -12.00 -6.01 14.26
C THR A 145 -12.66 -5.97 15.66
N ALA A 146 -11.87 -6.01 16.72
CA ALA A 146 -12.38 -5.93 18.09
C ALA A 146 -13.16 -4.62 18.33
N ARG A 147 -12.60 -3.50 17.86
CA ARG A 147 -13.29 -2.19 17.92
C ARG A 147 -14.62 -2.19 17.16
N ALA A 148 -14.68 -2.81 15.99
CA ALA A 148 -15.91 -2.89 15.21
C ALA A 148 -16.98 -3.75 15.89
N LEU A 149 -16.58 -4.84 16.55
CA LEU A 149 -17.46 -5.75 17.29
C LEU A 149 -18.14 -5.07 18.46
N VAL A 150 -17.39 -4.40 19.34
CA VAL A 150 -17.98 -3.77 20.52
C VAL A 150 -18.50 -2.34 20.27
N GLY A 151 -18.11 -1.74 19.14
CA GLY A 151 -18.40 -0.36 18.79
C GLY A 151 -17.33 0.62 19.29
N PRO A 152 -17.16 1.75 18.56
CA PRO A 152 -16.08 2.70 18.83
C PRO A 152 -16.19 3.35 20.24
N GLU A 153 -17.40 3.61 20.72
CA GLU A 153 -17.61 4.23 22.02
C GLU A 153 -17.23 3.29 23.15
N ASN A 154 -17.71 2.04 23.14
CA ASN A 154 -17.35 1.04 24.15
C ASN A 154 -15.84 0.77 24.12
N PHE A 155 -15.24 0.66 22.92
CA PHE A 155 -13.80 0.45 22.78
C PHE A 155 -12.96 1.60 23.33
N LYS A 156 -13.45 2.84 23.21
CA LYS A 156 -12.80 4.04 23.74
C LYS A 156 -12.95 4.16 25.26
N ALA A 157 -14.08 3.74 25.80
CA ALA A 157 -14.42 3.88 27.23
C ALA A 157 -13.59 2.96 28.13
N ILE A 158 -13.09 1.83 27.62
CA ILE A 158 -12.32 0.86 28.41
C ILE A 158 -10.83 1.22 28.48
N THR A 159 -10.13 0.69 29.48
CA THR A 159 -8.69 0.86 29.69
C THR A 159 -7.87 0.20 28.57
N GLU A 160 -6.59 0.58 28.41
CA GLU A 160 -5.73 -0.06 27.41
C GLU A 160 -5.51 -1.56 27.73
N ALA A 161 -5.41 -1.92 29.02
CA ALA A 161 -5.31 -3.32 29.43
C ALA A 161 -6.55 -4.12 28.99
N GLN A 162 -7.76 -3.62 29.22
CA GLN A 162 -9.00 -4.26 28.77
C GLN A 162 -9.10 -4.31 27.23
N ARG A 163 -8.61 -3.28 26.52
CA ARG A 163 -8.54 -3.33 25.05
C ARG A 163 -7.63 -4.45 24.58
N GLN A 164 -6.47 -4.60 25.20
CA GLN A 164 -5.54 -5.68 24.83
C GLN A 164 -6.15 -7.05 25.12
N GLU A 165 -6.76 -7.24 26.30
CA GLU A 165 -7.45 -8.50 26.64
C GLU A 165 -8.59 -8.82 25.66
N LEU A 166 -9.38 -7.83 25.27
CA LEU A 166 -10.43 -7.99 24.27
C LEU A 166 -9.86 -8.38 22.90
N VAL A 167 -8.79 -7.71 22.46
CA VAL A 167 -8.12 -8.02 21.19
C VAL A 167 -7.59 -9.45 21.19
N ASP A 168 -6.98 -9.89 22.30
CA ASP A 168 -6.46 -11.26 22.45
C ASP A 168 -7.57 -12.30 22.46
N ALA A 169 -8.67 -12.02 23.18
CA ALA A 169 -9.83 -12.89 23.20
C ALA A 169 -10.48 -13.03 21.80
N VAL A 170 -10.59 -11.93 21.05
CA VAL A 170 -11.09 -11.94 19.66
C VAL A 170 -10.12 -12.69 18.74
N ARG A 171 -8.80 -12.48 18.87
CA ARG A 171 -7.77 -13.21 18.13
C ARG A 171 -7.88 -14.72 18.31
N ASN A 172 -8.00 -15.16 19.55
CA ASN A 172 -8.15 -16.57 19.87
C ASN A 172 -9.50 -17.14 19.37
N THR A 173 -10.55 -16.31 19.31
CA THR A 173 -11.83 -16.70 18.69
C THR A 173 -11.65 -16.90 17.17
N MET A 174 -10.87 -16.05 16.48
CA MET A 174 -10.56 -16.23 15.06
C MET A 174 -9.73 -17.49 14.83
N ALA A 175 -8.72 -17.76 15.69
CA ALA A 175 -7.94 -18.99 15.63
C ALA A 175 -8.86 -20.22 15.80
N ARG A 176 -9.80 -20.20 16.74
CA ARG A 176 -10.79 -21.27 16.88
C ARG A 176 -11.58 -21.52 15.59
N TYR A 177 -12.04 -20.46 14.91
CA TYR A 177 -12.75 -20.62 13.63
C TYR A 177 -11.84 -21.15 12.52
N ALA A 178 -10.53 -20.85 12.55
CA ALA A 178 -9.59 -21.44 11.61
C ALA A 178 -9.46 -22.96 11.86
N PHE A 179 -9.41 -23.43 13.11
CA PHE A 179 -9.41 -24.85 13.44
C PHE A 179 -10.72 -25.54 13.00
N GLU A 180 -11.88 -24.94 13.27
CA GLU A 180 -13.19 -25.43 12.78
C GLU A 180 -13.24 -25.49 11.23
N GLY A 181 -12.60 -24.52 10.57
CA GLY A 181 -12.45 -24.47 9.12
C GLY A 181 -11.53 -25.56 8.58
N LEU A 182 -10.40 -25.86 9.27
CA LEU A 182 -9.48 -26.91 8.88
C LEU A 182 -10.14 -28.28 8.85
N GLU A 183 -10.99 -28.59 9.81
CA GLU A 183 -11.74 -29.87 9.82
C GLU A 183 -12.60 -30.04 8.55
N LYS A 184 -13.21 -28.94 8.10
CA LYS A 184 -14.12 -28.89 6.96
C LYS A 184 -13.40 -28.70 5.61
N TYR A 185 -12.13 -28.33 5.65
CA TYR A 185 -11.34 -28.11 4.44
C TYR A 185 -11.19 -29.40 3.65
N SER A 186 -11.46 -29.39 2.34
CA SER A 186 -11.41 -30.53 1.45
C SER A 186 -10.67 -30.25 0.13
N GLY A 187 -9.63 -29.42 0.21
CA GLY A 187 -8.76 -29.08 -0.92
C GLY A 187 -9.22 -27.86 -1.72
N GLN A 188 -10.04 -26.98 -1.12
CA GLN A 188 -10.44 -25.75 -1.76
C GLN A 188 -9.24 -24.88 -2.11
N GLN A 189 -9.29 -24.24 -3.29
CA GLN A 189 -8.29 -23.28 -3.73
C GLN A 189 -8.84 -21.87 -3.57
N PHE A 190 -7.98 -20.94 -3.15
CA PHE A 190 -8.37 -19.54 -2.95
C PHE A 190 -7.78 -18.67 -4.04
N ARG A 191 -8.62 -17.91 -4.75
CA ARG A 191 -8.21 -17.00 -5.82
C ARG A 191 -8.92 -15.65 -5.71
N ILE A 192 -8.16 -14.56 -5.81
CA ILE A 192 -8.73 -13.22 -5.91
C ILE A 192 -9.38 -13.08 -7.28
N VAL A 193 -10.62 -12.61 -7.31
CA VAL A 193 -11.40 -12.37 -8.53
C VAL A 193 -11.69 -10.90 -8.76
N ASP A 194 -11.76 -10.08 -7.69
CA ASP A 194 -11.96 -8.64 -7.80
C ASP A 194 -11.39 -7.91 -6.58
N VAL A 195 -10.99 -6.64 -6.77
CA VAL A 195 -10.52 -5.75 -5.70
C VAL A 195 -11.12 -4.36 -5.90
N VAL A 196 -11.99 -3.96 -4.99
CA VAL A 196 -12.67 -2.65 -5.03
C VAL A 196 -12.22 -1.81 -3.84
N ILE A 197 -11.42 -0.78 -4.08
CA ILE A 197 -10.87 0.10 -3.04
C ILE A 197 -11.53 1.48 -3.06
N ASN A 198 -12.02 1.91 -1.91
CA ASN A 198 -12.37 3.30 -1.66
C ASN A 198 -11.12 4.04 -1.18
N GLN A 199 -10.47 4.78 -2.08
CA GLN A 199 -9.24 5.50 -1.79
C GLN A 199 -9.39 6.55 -0.69
N ARG A 200 -10.55 7.22 -0.60
CA ARG A 200 -10.81 8.25 0.43
C ARG A 200 -10.95 7.65 1.83
N ALA A 201 -11.48 6.44 1.91
CA ALA A 201 -11.68 5.73 3.17
C ALA A 201 -10.48 4.86 3.54
N HIS A 202 -9.49 4.72 2.65
CA HIS A 202 -8.37 3.77 2.82
C HIS A 202 -8.85 2.36 3.19
N MET A 203 -9.95 1.92 2.59
CA MET A 203 -10.60 0.62 2.83
C MET A 203 -11.19 0.09 1.53
N GLY A 204 -11.39 -1.21 1.47
CA GLY A 204 -12.03 -1.84 0.32
C GLY A 204 -12.31 -3.31 0.51
N TRP A 205 -12.83 -3.93 -0.53
CA TRP A 205 -13.18 -5.34 -0.56
C TRP A 205 -12.27 -6.08 -1.52
N VAL A 206 -11.67 -7.17 -1.03
CA VAL A 206 -10.99 -8.18 -1.82
C VAL A 206 -11.95 -9.35 -1.95
N GLN A 207 -12.40 -9.61 -3.16
CA GLN A 207 -13.30 -10.71 -3.45
C GLN A 207 -12.48 -11.98 -3.72
N VAL A 208 -12.67 -12.99 -2.89
CA VAL A 208 -11.94 -14.26 -2.94
C VAL A 208 -12.91 -15.36 -3.34
N LEU A 209 -12.63 -16.03 -4.45
CA LEU A 209 -13.30 -17.23 -4.88
C LEU A 209 -12.64 -18.44 -4.21
N MET A 210 -13.43 -19.23 -3.49
CA MET A 210 -13.05 -20.53 -2.94
C MET A 210 -13.60 -21.61 -3.86
N GLU A 211 -12.71 -22.14 -4.69
CA GLU A 211 -13.02 -23.18 -5.69
C GLU A 211 -12.87 -24.59 -5.10
N SER A 212 -13.79 -25.47 -5.41
CA SER A 212 -13.76 -26.87 -4.97
C SER A 212 -14.34 -27.81 -6.03
N ALA A 213 -13.72 -28.95 -6.20
CA ALA A 213 -14.27 -30.01 -7.06
C ALA A 213 -15.52 -30.71 -6.45
N LEU A 214 -15.76 -30.57 -5.14
CA LEU A 214 -16.75 -31.33 -4.39
C LEU A 214 -17.98 -30.55 -3.99
N ILE A 215 -17.88 -29.22 -3.87
CA ILE A 215 -18.96 -28.31 -3.47
C ILE A 215 -19.03 -27.14 -4.44
N PRO A 216 -20.19 -26.46 -4.58
CA PRO A 216 -20.27 -25.25 -5.38
C PRO A 216 -19.28 -24.18 -4.90
N ASP A 217 -18.77 -23.41 -5.83
CA ASP A 217 -17.88 -22.31 -5.56
C ASP A 217 -18.48 -21.31 -4.57
N ILE A 218 -17.66 -20.85 -3.67
CA ILE A 218 -18.05 -19.88 -2.63
C ILE A 218 -17.27 -18.60 -2.84
N VAL A 219 -17.97 -17.47 -2.90
CA VAL A 219 -17.38 -16.15 -2.92
C VAL A 219 -17.38 -15.58 -1.51
N LEU A 220 -16.21 -15.20 -1.05
CA LEU A 220 -15.98 -14.49 0.20
C LEU A 220 -15.44 -13.10 -0.12
N ASP A 221 -15.94 -12.07 0.56
CA ASP A 221 -15.38 -10.74 0.46
C ASP A 221 -14.59 -10.43 1.75
N VAL A 222 -13.33 -10.12 1.62
CA VAL A 222 -12.47 -9.71 2.74
C VAL A 222 -12.40 -8.19 2.75
N LEU A 223 -12.88 -7.57 3.82
CA LEU A 223 -12.74 -6.14 4.04
C LEU A 223 -11.31 -5.87 4.45
N VAL A 224 -10.60 -5.07 3.64
CA VAL A 224 -9.22 -4.66 3.90
C VAL A 224 -9.14 -3.17 4.22
N LYS A 225 -8.19 -2.82 5.07
CA LYS A 225 -7.89 -1.45 5.47
C LYS A 225 -6.39 -1.20 5.33
N GLN A 226 -6.03 -0.03 4.84
CA GLN A 226 -4.65 0.42 4.84
C GLN A 226 -4.23 0.80 6.26
N THR A 227 -3.29 0.08 6.82
CA THR A 227 -2.81 0.28 8.20
C THR A 227 -1.54 1.11 8.26
N ASP A 228 -0.74 1.07 7.21
CA ASP A 228 0.45 1.90 7.05
C ASP A 228 0.44 2.55 5.66
N PRO A 229 0.05 3.83 5.54
CA PRO A 229 0.06 4.55 4.27
C PRO A 229 1.46 4.74 3.67
N GLU A 230 2.51 4.83 4.50
CA GLU A 230 3.88 5.03 4.04
C GLU A 230 4.47 3.75 3.42
N GLN A 231 4.17 2.61 4.04
CA GLN A 231 4.59 1.29 3.53
C GLN A 231 3.58 0.67 2.56
N GLY A 232 2.41 1.28 2.40
CA GLY A 232 1.35 0.74 1.55
C GLY A 232 0.73 -0.56 2.06
N THR A 233 0.88 -0.87 3.37
CA THR A 233 0.45 -2.14 3.96
C THR A 233 -1.05 -2.18 4.19
N TRP A 234 -1.68 -3.28 3.76
CA TRP A 234 -3.10 -3.53 3.92
C TRP A 234 -3.33 -4.76 4.79
N GLN A 235 -4.33 -4.68 5.68
CA GLN A 235 -4.72 -5.80 6.53
C GLN A 235 -6.23 -6.04 6.48
N ALA A 236 -6.65 -7.29 6.61
CA ALA A 236 -8.04 -7.67 6.75
C ALA A 236 -8.61 -7.18 8.08
N VAL A 237 -9.87 -6.78 8.09
CA VAL A 237 -10.58 -6.31 9.30
C VAL A 237 -11.95 -6.98 9.48
N ASP A 238 -12.54 -7.52 8.42
CA ASP A 238 -13.82 -8.24 8.47
C ASP A 238 -13.91 -9.20 7.26
N ILE A 239 -14.81 -10.15 7.34
CA ILE A 239 -15.13 -11.05 6.24
C ILE A 239 -16.65 -11.07 6.00
N ARG A 240 -17.05 -11.10 4.73
CA ARG A 240 -18.44 -11.13 4.32
C ARG A 240 -18.71 -12.38 3.48
N PHE A 241 -19.79 -13.05 3.81
CA PHE A 241 -20.31 -14.17 3.04
C PHE A 241 -21.80 -13.92 2.74
N LYS A 242 -22.17 -14.00 1.47
CA LYS A 242 -23.55 -13.73 1.01
C LYS A 242 -24.10 -12.40 1.52
N GLY A 243 -23.30 -11.36 1.53
CA GLY A 243 -23.70 -10.02 1.96
C GLY A 243 -23.68 -9.77 3.47
N ILE A 244 -23.41 -10.78 4.31
CA ILE A 244 -23.45 -10.70 5.77
C ILE A 244 -22.01 -10.76 6.29
N THR A 245 -21.59 -9.73 7.04
CA THR A 245 -20.24 -9.69 7.63
C THR A 245 -20.20 -10.38 8.99
N TYR A 246 -19.01 -10.91 9.37
CA TYR A 246 -18.79 -11.48 10.69
C TYR A 246 -19.10 -10.47 11.80
N VAL A 247 -18.62 -9.23 11.66
CA VAL A 247 -18.92 -8.16 12.62
C VAL A 247 -20.42 -7.91 12.71
N SER A 248 -21.18 -7.89 11.60
CA SER A 248 -22.63 -7.65 11.64
C SER A 248 -23.38 -8.73 12.39
N VAL A 249 -22.93 -9.98 12.30
CA VAL A 249 -23.54 -11.12 13.04
C VAL A 249 -23.29 -11.03 14.54
N LYS A 250 -22.08 -10.61 14.94
CA LYS A 250 -21.65 -10.70 16.33
C LYS A 250 -21.88 -9.41 17.14
N LYS A 251 -21.82 -8.25 16.50
CA LYS A 251 -21.87 -6.96 17.20
C LYS A 251 -23.11 -6.76 18.06
N TYR A 252 -24.26 -7.31 17.66
CA TYR A 252 -25.49 -7.16 18.44
C TYR A 252 -25.36 -7.88 19.78
N SER A 253 -25.08 -9.18 19.78
CA SER A 253 -24.93 -9.95 21.00
C SER A 253 -23.78 -9.47 21.90
N PHE A 254 -22.70 -8.95 21.30
CA PHE A 254 -21.60 -8.37 22.07
C PHE A 254 -22.00 -7.09 22.80
N ARG A 255 -22.72 -6.21 22.13
CA ARG A 255 -23.24 -4.97 22.74
C ARG A 255 -24.27 -5.24 23.80
N GLU A 256 -25.19 -6.16 23.56
CA GLU A 256 -26.17 -6.62 24.53
C GLU A 256 -25.48 -7.13 25.82
N THR A 257 -24.48 -8.00 25.68
CA THR A 257 -23.69 -8.47 26.84
C THR A 257 -22.99 -7.30 27.54
N ILE A 258 -22.44 -6.32 26.84
CA ILE A 258 -21.76 -5.17 27.44
C ILE A 258 -22.76 -4.30 28.21
N GLU A 259 -23.93 -4.04 27.63
CA GLU A 259 -24.98 -3.21 28.23
C GLU A 259 -25.58 -3.86 29.50
N GLU A 260 -25.78 -5.16 29.47
CA GLU A 260 -26.40 -5.90 30.59
C GLU A 260 -25.41 -6.32 31.68
N GLN A 261 -24.17 -6.69 31.30
CA GLN A 261 -23.25 -7.40 32.21
C GLN A 261 -21.83 -6.79 32.24
N GLY A 262 -21.57 -5.79 31.39
CA GLY A 262 -20.27 -5.16 31.33
C GLY A 262 -19.27 -5.83 30.36
N ILE A 263 -18.20 -5.10 30.06
CA ILE A 263 -17.16 -5.54 29.10
C ILE A 263 -16.33 -6.72 29.66
N GLU A 264 -16.09 -6.76 30.96
CA GLU A 264 -15.34 -7.83 31.61
C GLU A 264 -16.04 -9.19 31.46
N THR A 265 -17.36 -9.22 31.52
CA THR A 265 -18.14 -10.43 31.26
C THR A 265 -17.96 -10.91 29.85
N LEU A 266 -18.03 -10.00 28.84
CA LEU A 266 -17.78 -10.36 27.45
C LEU A 266 -16.38 -10.94 27.26
N ILE A 267 -15.34 -10.30 27.78
CA ILE A 267 -13.94 -10.76 27.68
C ILE A 267 -13.80 -12.14 28.36
N THR A 268 -14.31 -12.30 29.53
CA THR A 268 -14.26 -13.57 30.29
C THR A 268 -14.96 -14.69 29.53
N ASP A 269 -16.14 -14.43 28.99
CA ASP A 269 -16.91 -15.40 28.19
C ASP A 269 -16.18 -15.84 26.93
N LEU A 270 -15.56 -14.90 26.21
CA LEU A 270 -14.76 -15.21 25.01
C LEU A 270 -13.54 -16.05 25.40
N LYS A 271 -12.80 -15.66 26.44
CA LYS A 271 -11.64 -16.41 26.95
C LYS A 271 -12.05 -17.83 27.37
N ARG A 272 -13.17 -17.99 28.15
CA ARG A 272 -13.67 -19.28 28.55
C ARG A 272 -14.02 -20.17 27.36
N LYS A 273 -14.80 -19.67 26.39
CA LYS A 273 -15.19 -20.42 25.18
C LYS A 273 -13.99 -20.86 24.36
N ASN A 274 -12.96 -20.01 24.23
CA ASN A 274 -11.75 -20.35 23.54
C ASN A 274 -10.95 -21.42 24.28
N ARG A 275 -10.74 -21.24 25.60
CA ARG A 275 -10.04 -22.22 26.45
C ARG A 275 -10.70 -23.59 26.40
N ASP A 276 -12.04 -23.65 26.58
CA ASP A 276 -12.77 -24.90 26.56
C ASP A 276 -12.64 -25.63 25.22
N TYR A 277 -12.70 -24.90 24.10
CA TYR A 277 -12.53 -25.45 22.78
C TYR A 277 -11.12 -26.04 22.56
N PHE A 278 -10.08 -25.28 22.91
CA PHE A 278 -8.71 -25.73 22.71
C PHE A 278 -8.29 -26.83 23.67
N ALA A 279 -8.84 -26.82 24.88
CA ALA A 279 -8.66 -27.94 25.84
C ALA A 279 -9.26 -29.26 25.27
N ASP A 280 -10.43 -29.20 24.62
CA ASP A 280 -11.03 -30.36 23.97
C ASP A 280 -10.14 -30.90 22.81
N ILE A 281 -9.63 -30.02 21.95
CA ILE A 281 -8.68 -30.43 20.91
C ILE A 281 -7.44 -31.08 21.49
N CYS A 282 -6.83 -30.45 22.51
CA CYS A 282 -5.64 -30.99 23.16
C CYS A 282 -5.90 -32.35 23.83
N SER A 283 -7.02 -32.52 24.47
CA SER A 283 -7.38 -33.80 25.11
C SER A 283 -7.53 -34.94 24.08
N LYS A 284 -8.16 -34.67 22.96
CA LYS A 284 -8.30 -35.62 21.84
C LYS A 284 -6.94 -35.98 21.22
N THR A 285 -6.03 -35.01 21.13
CA THR A 285 -4.68 -35.23 20.59
C THR A 285 -3.84 -36.09 21.54
N GLN A 286 -3.85 -35.79 22.84
CA GLN A 286 -3.11 -36.55 23.86
C GLN A 286 -3.63 -37.97 24.00
N SER A 287 -4.95 -38.19 23.99
CA SER A 287 -5.56 -39.53 24.08
C SER A 287 -5.15 -40.43 22.88
N SER A 288 -4.73 -39.84 21.74
CA SER A 288 -4.19 -40.56 20.58
C SER A 288 -2.68 -40.77 20.62
N GLY A 289 -2.00 -40.54 21.78
CA GLY A 289 -0.56 -40.72 21.95
C GLY A 289 0.32 -39.72 21.22
N ARG A 290 -0.23 -38.55 20.86
CA ARG A 290 0.48 -37.48 20.14
C ARG A 290 1.18 -36.53 21.12
N ALA A 291 1.97 -35.60 20.54
CA ALA A 291 2.79 -34.64 21.28
C ALA A 291 2.01 -33.79 22.29
N PRO A 292 2.67 -33.26 23.33
CA PRO A 292 2.04 -32.32 24.30
C PRO A 292 1.40 -31.15 23.54
N CYS A 293 0.16 -30.79 23.97
CA CYS A 293 -0.59 -29.71 23.35
C CYS A 293 -0.84 -28.62 24.39
N ALA A 294 -0.44 -27.39 24.10
CA ALA A 294 -0.63 -26.20 24.91
C ALA A 294 -1.11 -25.04 23.99
N LEU A 295 -2.32 -25.16 23.45
CA LEU A 295 -2.86 -24.24 22.45
C LEU A 295 -3.26 -22.88 22.99
N ILE A 296 -3.41 -22.73 24.28
CA ILE A 296 -3.57 -21.43 24.92
C ILE A 296 -2.68 -21.38 26.14
N ALA A 297 -1.56 -20.69 26.01
CA ALA A 297 -0.99 -20.00 27.16
C ALA A 297 -1.83 -18.73 27.36
N GLU A 298 -2.17 -18.46 28.60
CA GLU A 298 -2.99 -17.37 29.12
C GLU A 298 -2.86 -16.02 28.41
#